data_fb4b7b33f96f6fe10a5abc70cc9decf9
#
_entry.id   fb4b7b33f96f6fe10a5abc70cc9decf9
#
_cell.length_a   1.000
_cell.length_b   1.000
_cell.length_c   1.000
_cell.angle_alpha   90.00
_cell.angle_beta   90.00
_cell.angle_gamma   90.00
#
_symmetry.space_group_name_H-M   'P 1'
#
loop_
_entity.id
_entity.type
_entity.pdbx_description
1 polymer ?
#
loop_
_entity_poly.entity_id
_entity_poly.type
_entity_poly.pdbx_seq_one_letter_code
_entity_poly.pdbx_strand_id
1 'polypeptide(L)'
;DIYRVLRPGEPPSFEVASEIFNNLFFKSVRYDLSDVGRVKLNSKLHLNCPDTTAILRNDDIIAIIKHMLYLKDGKGEVDDIDHLGNRRVRSVGELVENQFRIGILRMERAIKEKMSTLLEVESAMPQDLVNPRPITAALKDFFATSQLSQFMDQTNPLSEITHKRRVSALGPGGLTRERAGFEVRDVHPTHYGRICPIETPEGPNIGLINSLATFARVNKYGFIESPYRKVINHVVTDEIEYLSAIEEEKYTIAQANTKINKDGHFIEELVSCRKSLNFVLAKRDSVEYVDVSPKQLVSVASSLIPFLENDDANRALMG
;
A
#
# COMPACT_ATOMS: atom_id res chain seq x y z
N ASP A 1 33.93 2.80 9.56
CA ASP A 1 32.97 3.12 10.63
C ASP A 1 31.80 2.14 10.62
N ILE A 2 31.11 1.90 9.48
CA ILE A 2 30.00 0.95 9.37
C ILE A 2 30.41 -0.46 9.82
N TYR A 3 31.58 -0.95 9.39
CA TYR A 3 32.10 -2.25 9.80
C TYR A 3 32.28 -2.35 11.32
N ARG A 4 32.85 -1.32 11.95
CA ARG A 4 33.07 -1.28 13.42
C ARG A 4 31.77 -1.33 14.21
N VAL A 5 30.70 -0.73 13.68
CA VAL A 5 29.35 -0.77 14.30
C VAL A 5 28.73 -2.16 14.15
N LEU A 6 28.87 -2.80 12.97
CA LEU A 6 28.29 -4.11 12.70
C LEU A 6 29.03 -5.26 13.40
N ARG A 7 30.36 -5.14 13.57
CA ARG A 7 31.20 -6.15 14.20
C ARG A 7 32.18 -5.53 15.21
N PRO A 8 31.66 -5.13 16.38
CA PRO A 8 32.48 -4.59 17.44
C PRO A 8 33.48 -5.66 17.93
N GLY A 9 34.76 -5.33 17.97
CA GLY A 9 35.83 -6.23 18.45
C GLY A 9 36.66 -6.94 17.37
N GLU A 10 36.25 -6.92 16.12
CA GLU A 10 37.07 -7.42 15.01
C GLU A 10 37.94 -6.30 14.42
N PRO A 11 39.22 -6.55 14.14
CA PRO A 11 40.07 -5.58 13.45
C PRO A 11 39.56 -5.33 12.03
N PRO A 12 39.34 -4.07 11.62
CA PRO A 12 38.80 -3.76 10.30
C PRO A 12 39.87 -3.98 9.22
N SER A 13 39.66 -4.99 8.35
CA SER A 13 40.36 -5.09 7.08
C SER A 13 39.56 -4.35 6.01
N PHE A 14 40.23 -3.56 5.16
CA PHE A 14 39.55 -2.81 4.09
C PHE A 14 38.82 -3.73 3.10
N GLU A 15 39.43 -4.87 2.75
CA GLU A 15 38.84 -5.82 1.82
C GLU A 15 37.56 -6.43 2.38
N VAL A 16 37.60 -6.92 3.61
CA VAL A 16 36.42 -7.53 4.28
C VAL A 16 35.33 -6.49 4.53
N ALA A 17 35.71 -5.27 4.95
CA ALA A 17 34.76 -4.19 5.17
C ALA A 17 34.07 -3.74 3.87
N SER A 18 34.83 -3.65 2.77
CA SER A 18 34.32 -3.31 1.44
C SER A 18 33.40 -4.40 0.90
N GLU A 19 33.76 -5.66 1.08
CA GLU A 19 32.90 -6.77 0.68
C GLU A 19 31.56 -6.80 1.45
N ILE A 20 31.61 -6.63 2.76
CA ILE A 20 30.39 -6.57 3.58
C ILE A 20 29.51 -5.39 3.17
N PHE A 21 30.08 -4.21 2.94
CA PHE A 21 29.34 -3.04 2.50
C PHE A 21 28.70 -3.25 1.13
N ASN A 22 29.44 -3.80 0.17
CA ASN A 22 28.93 -4.10 -1.15
C ASN A 22 27.80 -5.15 -1.10
N ASN A 23 27.94 -6.17 -0.25
CA ASN A 23 26.92 -7.20 -0.09
C ASN A 23 25.64 -6.65 0.54
N LEU A 24 25.74 -5.63 1.43
CA LEU A 24 24.59 -5.06 2.13
C LEU A 24 23.68 -4.24 1.23
N PHE A 25 24.21 -3.52 0.24
CA PHE A 25 23.45 -2.52 -0.52
C PHE A 25 23.43 -2.77 -2.04
N PHE A 26 24.47 -3.38 -2.60
CA PHE A 26 24.67 -3.48 -4.04
C PHE A 26 24.56 -4.89 -4.61
N LYS A 27 24.30 -5.89 -3.78
CA LYS A 27 24.08 -7.27 -4.23
C LYS A 27 22.70 -7.78 -3.84
N SER A 28 22.02 -8.39 -4.78
CA SER A 28 20.67 -8.97 -4.61
C SER A 28 20.57 -10.09 -3.57
N VAL A 29 21.71 -10.65 -3.14
CA VAL A 29 21.75 -11.71 -2.11
C VAL A 29 21.24 -11.23 -0.75
N ARG A 30 21.46 -9.95 -0.41
CA ARG A 30 21.12 -9.38 0.89
C ARG A 30 20.21 -8.14 0.83
N TYR A 31 20.14 -7.49 -0.32
CA TYR A 31 19.37 -6.28 -0.50
C TYR A 31 18.31 -6.47 -1.58
N ASP A 32 17.09 -6.20 -1.23
CA ASP A 32 15.95 -6.20 -2.15
C ASP A 32 15.06 -4.99 -1.84
N LEU A 33 15.07 -4.01 -2.75
CA LEU A 33 14.23 -2.82 -2.65
C LEU A 33 12.79 -3.14 -3.01
N SER A 34 12.55 -4.26 -3.66
CA SER A 34 11.33 -4.64 -4.36
C SER A 34 10.93 -3.69 -5.50
N ASP A 35 10.04 -4.12 -6.36
CA ASP A 35 9.51 -3.28 -7.47
C ASP A 35 8.81 -2.03 -6.92
N VAL A 36 8.04 -2.19 -5.83
CA VAL A 36 7.33 -1.09 -5.16
C VAL A 36 8.30 -0.02 -4.66
N GLY A 37 9.38 -0.43 -3.98
CA GLY A 37 10.38 0.50 -3.47
C GLY A 37 11.10 1.23 -4.60
N ARG A 38 11.42 0.52 -5.71
CA ARG A 38 12.05 1.13 -6.89
C ARG A 38 11.14 2.14 -7.56
N VAL A 39 9.87 1.81 -7.79
CA VAL A 39 8.89 2.73 -8.39
C VAL A 39 8.72 3.99 -7.53
N LYS A 40 8.61 3.84 -6.21
CA LYS A 40 8.50 4.97 -5.27
C LYS A 40 9.76 5.84 -5.28
N LEU A 41 10.95 5.23 -5.26
CA LEU A 41 12.22 5.96 -5.31
C LEU A 41 12.37 6.74 -6.63
N ASN A 42 12.06 6.10 -7.75
CA ASN A 42 12.08 6.73 -9.07
C ASN A 42 11.11 7.92 -9.15
N SER A 43 9.87 7.74 -8.67
CA SER A 43 8.85 8.78 -8.67
C SER A 43 9.24 9.97 -7.78
N LYS A 44 9.74 9.72 -6.56
CA LYS A 44 10.07 10.79 -5.60
C LYS A 44 11.32 11.58 -5.98
N LEU A 45 12.32 10.91 -6.51
CA LEU A 45 13.61 11.52 -6.84
C LEU A 45 13.79 11.81 -8.33
N HIS A 46 12.75 11.59 -9.13
CA HIS A 46 12.76 11.77 -10.60
C HIS A 46 13.90 11.02 -11.29
N LEU A 47 14.11 9.75 -10.89
CA LEU A 47 15.17 8.91 -11.42
C LEU A 47 14.69 8.10 -12.63
N ASN A 48 15.53 8.01 -13.64
CA ASN A 48 15.32 7.16 -14.82
C ASN A 48 16.02 5.80 -14.61
N CYS A 49 15.47 4.96 -13.74
CA CYS A 49 15.98 3.62 -13.50
C CYS A 49 14.89 2.59 -13.84
N PRO A 50 15.24 1.46 -14.47
CA PRO A 50 14.27 0.39 -14.70
C PRO A 50 13.63 -0.09 -13.39
N ASP A 51 12.31 -0.26 -13.39
CA ASP A 51 11.54 -0.68 -12.20
C ASP A 51 11.93 -2.07 -11.69
N THR A 52 12.56 -2.88 -12.55
CA THR A 52 13.06 -4.22 -12.20
C THR A 52 14.37 -4.22 -11.42
N THR A 53 14.99 -3.05 -11.20
CA THR A 53 16.27 -2.95 -10.49
C THR A 53 16.06 -3.01 -8.98
N ALA A 54 16.26 -4.16 -8.38
CA ALA A 54 16.00 -4.41 -6.95
C ALA A 54 17.12 -3.92 -6.00
N ILE A 55 18.30 -3.56 -6.52
CA ILE A 55 19.47 -3.12 -5.75
C ILE A 55 19.64 -1.61 -5.79
N LEU A 56 20.30 -1.04 -4.78
CA LEU A 56 20.70 0.38 -4.80
C LEU A 56 21.86 0.60 -5.78
N ARG A 57 21.90 1.80 -6.37
CA ARG A 57 23.00 2.29 -7.19
C ARG A 57 23.62 3.52 -6.51
N ASN A 58 24.85 3.84 -6.89
CA ASN A 58 25.51 5.05 -6.36
C ASN A 58 24.71 6.32 -6.66
N ASP A 59 24.09 6.42 -7.84
CA ASP A 59 23.26 7.55 -8.23
C ASP A 59 22.04 7.71 -7.31
N ASP A 60 21.44 6.59 -6.88
CA ASP A 60 20.31 6.59 -5.96
C ASP A 60 20.71 7.20 -4.61
N ILE A 61 21.88 6.80 -4.06
CA ILE A 61 22.40 7.32 -2.80
C ILE A 61 22.67 8.82 -2.89
N ILE A 62 23.29 9.26 -3.98
CA ILE A 62 23.58 10.68 -4.21
C ILE A 62 22.27 11.48 -4.30
N ALA A 63 21.27 10.96 -5.03
CA ALA A 63 19.97 11.60 -5.15
C ALA A 63 19.23 11.69 -3.80
N ILE A 64 19.27 10.63 -2.99
CA ILE A 64 18.71 10.62 -1.64
C ILE A 64 19.36 11.70 -0.76
N ILE A 65 20.70 11.77 -0.75
CA ILE A 65 21.43 12.77 0.05
C ILE A 65 21.09 14.18 -0.43
N LYS A 66 21.04 14.42 -1.73
CA LYS A 66 20.63 15.73 -2.30
C LYS A 66 19.21 16.11 -1.86
N HIS A 67 18.28 15.16 -1.90
CA HIS A 67 16.91 15.39 -1.46
C HIS A 67 16.82 15.68 0.05
N MET A 68 17.58 14.95 0.88
CA MET A 68 17.66 15.22 2.32
C MET A 68 18.20 16.63 2.64
N LEU A 69 19.22 17.08 1.91
CA LEU A 69 19.76 18.44 2.05
C LEU A 69 18.73 19.48 1.61
N TYR A 70 18.00 19.21 0.52
CA TYR A 70 16.93 20.09 0.03
C TYR A 70 15.82 20.26 1.07
N LEU A 71 15.39 19.16 1.71
CA LEU A 71 14.43 19.20 2.82
C LEU A 71 14.98 19.95 4.05
N LYS A 72 16.26 19.73 4.40
CA LYS A 72 16.92 20.43 5.51
C LYS A 72 16.96 21.96 5.30
N ASP A 73 17.12 22.39 4.05
CA ASP A 73 17.09 23.79 3.67
C ASP A 73 15.68 24.42 3.65
N GLY A 74 14.64 23.64 3.98
CA GLY A 74 13.24 24.09 3.98
C GLY A 74 12.65 24.33 2.59
N LYS A 75 13.26 23.77 1.53
CA LYS A 75 12.82 23.97 0.13
C LYS A 75 11.81 22.93 -0.36
N GLY A 76 11.53 21.91 0.42
CA GLY A 76 10.58 20.83 0.10
C GLY A 76 9.66 20.54 1.27
N GLU A 77 8.68 19.68 1.03
CA GLU A 77 7.76 19.20 2.05
C GLU A 77 8.12 17.77 2.46
N VAL A 78 7.98 17.49 3.76
CA VAL A 78 8.15 16.14 4.31
C VAL A 78 6.95 15.31 3.91
N ASP A 79 7.17 14.06 3.54
CA ASP A 79 6.10 13.14 3.17
C ASP A 79 5.11 12.94 4.32
N ASP A 80 3.83 13.05 4.01
CA ASP A 80 2.76 12.65 4.92
C ASP A 80 2.70 11.12 5.01
N ILE A 81 2.84 10.60 6.24
CA ILE A 81 2.83 9.16 6.51
C ILE A 81 1.45 8.55 6.29
N ASP A 82 0.38 9.31 6.53
CA ASP A 82 -1.00 8.83 6.44
C ASP A 82 -1.59 8.94 5.03
N HIS A 83 -0.87 9.58 4.12
CA HIS A 83 -1.24 9.67 2.72
C HIS A 83 -1.28 8.29 2.06
N LEU A 84 -2.39 7.92 1.39
CA LEU A 84 -2.55 6.60 0.75
C LEU A 84 -1.59 6.33 -0.42
N GLY A 85 -0.89 7.34 -0.90
CA GLY A 85 0.27 7.17 -1.78
C GLY A 85 1.51 6.62 -1.07
N ASN A 86 1.59 6.70 0.26
CA ASN A 86 2.68 6.19 1.08
C ASN A 86 2.28 4.94 1.89
N ARG A 87 0.98 4.69 2.05
CA ARG A 87 0.43 3.50 2.70
C ARG A 87 -0.13 2.56 1.63
N ARG A 88 0.39 1.35 1.58
CA ARG A 88 -0.08 0.33 0.65
C ARG A 88 -0.79 -0.81 1.36
N VAL A 89 -1.67 -1.49 0.65
CA VAL A 89 -2.35 -2.70 1.11
C VAL A 89 -1.53 -3.91 0.72
N ARG A 90 -1.27 -4.80 1.67
CA ARG A 90 -0.71 -6.12 1.41
C ARG A 90 -1.84 -7.13 1.32
N SER A 91 -2.00 -7.73 0.16
CA SER A 91 -3.01 -8.77 -0.08
C SER A 91 -2.63 -10.08 0.61
N VAL A 92 -3.59 -11.00 0.70
CA VAL A 92 -3.35 -12.33 1.27
C VAL A 92 -2.24 -13.09 0.55
N GLY A 93 -2.12 -12.93 -0.77
CA GLY A 93 -1.07 -13.56 -1.56
C GLY A 93 0.33 -13.17 -1.09
N GLU A 94 0.58 -11.87 -0.90
CA GLU A 94 1.86 -11.37 -0.40
C GLU A 94 2.15 -11.84 1.03
N LEU A 95 1.14 -11.85 1.91
CA LEU A 95 1.29 -12.31 3.29
C LEU A 95 1.65 -13.80 3.35
N VAL A 96 0.99 -14.63 2.55
CA VAL A 96 1.25 -16.07 2.46
C VAL A 96 2.62 -16.33 1.83
N GLU A 97 3.00 -15.59 0.78
CA GLU A 97 4.33 -15.67 0.17
C GLU A 97 5.43 -15.42 1.20
N ASN A 98 5.28 -14.39 2.02
CA ASN A 98 6.26 -14.09 3.08
C ASN A 98 6.41 -15.26 4.08
N GLN A 99 5.31 -15.92 4.46
CA GLN A 99 5.37 -17.10 5.35
C GLN A 99 6.00 -18.30 4.65
N PHE A 100 5.67 -18.51 3.40
CA PHE A 100 6.28 -19.54 2.58
C PHE A 100 7.79 -19.35 2.45
N ARG A 101 8.24 -18.12 2.18
CA ARG A 101 9.66 -17.74 2.13
C ARG A 101 10.40 -18.05 3.44
N ILE A 102 9.78 -17.73 4.60
CA ILE A 102 10.33 -18.08 5.92
C ILE A 102 10.46 -19.59 6.07
N GLY A 103 9.46 -20.34 5.64
CA GLY A 103 9.48 -21.81 5.64
C GLY A 103 10.62 -22.38 4.80
N ILE A 104 10.83 -21.84 3.58
CA ILE A 104 11.94 -22.25 2.70
C ILE A 104 13.30 -21.92 3.32
N LEU A 105 13.49 -20.75 3.89
CA LEU A 105 14.76 -20.38 4.55
C LEU A 105 15.08 -21.27 5.74
N ARG A 106 14.08 -21.70 6.51
CA ARG A 106 14.25 -22.69 7.59
C ARG A 106 14.64 -24.06 7.04
N MET A 107 14.00 -24.47 5.96
CA MET A 107 14.34 -25.74 5.27
C MET A 107 15.76 -25.72 4.70
N GLU A 108 16.16 -24.62 4.06
CA GLU A 108 17.51 -24.42 3.53
C GLU A 108 18.58 -24.57 4.63
N ARG A 109 18.37 -23.92 5.79
CA ARG A 109 19.28 -24.05 6.94
C ARG A 109 19.38 -25.50 7.41
N ALA A 110 18.25 -26.19 7.56
CA ALA A 110 18.22 -27.58 7.99
C ALA A 110 18.94 -28.52 6.99
N ILE A 111 18.82 -28.25 5.68
CA ILE A 111 19.56 -28.98 4.64
C ILE A 111 21.07 -28.74 4.78
N LYS A 112 21.49 -27.48 4.91
CA LYS A 112 22.91 -27.11 5.08
C LYS A 112 23.51 -27.75 6.33
N GLU A 113 22.80 -27.75 7.45
CA GLU A 113 23.20 -28.41 8.69
C GLU A 113 23.34 -29.94 8.51
N LYS A 114 22.35 -30.58 7.87
CA LYS A 114 22.45 -32.01 7.56
C LYS A 114 23.64 -32.32 6.65
N MET A 115 23.83 -31.55 5.59
CA MET A 115 24.97 -31.74 4.67
C MET A 115 26.32 -31.60 5.39
N SER A 116 26.45 -30.69 6.35
CA SER A 116 27.68 -30.51 7.12
C SER A 116 27.95 -31.62 8.13
N THR A 117 26.94 -32.40 8.53
CA THR A 117 27.05 -33.50 9.49
C THR A 117 27.17 -34.89 8.84
N LEU A 118 26.86 -35.01 7.55
CA LEU A 118 26.98 -36.25 6.81
C LEU A 118 28.45 -36.55 6.50
N LEU A 119 28.89 -37.77 6.82
CA LEU A 119 30.23 -38.24 6.55
C LEU A 119 30.43 -38.62 5.06
N GLU A 120 29.36 -39.04 4.38
CA GLU A 120 29.33 -39.42 2.97
C GLU A 120 28.21 -38.65 2.25
N VAL A 121 28.52 -37.43 1.82
CA VAL A 121 27.55 -36.58 1.10
C VAL A 121 27.21 -37.16 -0.29
N GLU A 122 28.12 -37.87 -0.91
CA GLU A 122 27.95 -38.43 -2.25
C GLU A 122 26.90 -39.56 -2.34
N SER A 123 26.60 -40.23 -1.23
CA SER A 123 25.59 -41.28 -1.16
C SER A 123 24.18 -40.79 -0.74
N ALA A 124 24.05 -39.53 -0.34
CA ALA A 124 22.80 -38.97 0.16
C ALA A 124 21.82 -38.69 -0.97
N MET A 125 20.61 -39.22 -0.85
CA MET A 125 19.50 -38.89 -1.76
C MET A 125 18.85 -37.58 -1.39
N PRO A 126 18.35 -36.77 -2.35
CA PRO A 126 17.65 -35.51 -2.06
C PRO A 126 16.46 -35.69 -1.08
N GLN A 127 15.79 -36.83 -1.14
CA GLN A 127 14.66 -37.18 -0.24
C GLN A 127 15.07 -37.27 1.23
N ASP A 128 16.32 -37.66 1.50
CA ASP A 128 16.84 -37.79 2.88
C ASP A 128 17.19 -36.41 3.45
N LEU A 129 17.53 -35.45 2.60
CA LEU A 129 17.93 -34.10 2.99
C LEU A 129 16.73 -33.15 3.13
N VAL A 130 15.77 -33.25 2.23
CA VAL A 130 14.64 -32.32 2.16
C VAL A 130 13.53 -32.71 3.15
N ASN A 131 13.20 -31.80 4.07
CA ASN A 131 12.07 -31.95 4.99
C ASN A 131 11.04 -30.83 4.74
N PRO A 132 9.80 -31.12 4.29
CA PRO A 132 8.77 -30.11 4.04
C PRO A 132 8.09 -29.57 5.29
N ARG A 133 8.33 -30.17 6.48
CA ARG A 133 7.68 -29.77 7.74
C ARG A 133 7.83 -28.28 8.08
N PRO A 134 9.00 -27.63 7.92
CA PRO A 134 9.15 -26.20 8.21
C PRO A 134 8.23 -25.30 7.40
N ILE A 135 7.97 -25.64 6.14
CA ILE A 135 7.06 -24.90 5.27
C ILE A 135 5.62 -25.10 5.74
N THR A 136 5.23 -26.35 5.93
CA THR A 136 3.88 -26.68 6.42
C THR A 136 3.59 -26.05 7.77
N ALA A 137 4.56 -26.03 8.68
CA ALA A 137 4.42 -25.40 9.99
C ALA A 137 4.24 -23.89 9.88
N ALA A 138 5.03 -23.20 9.04
CA ALA A 138 4.91 -21.76 8.85
C ALA A 138 3.55 -21.35 8.26
N LEU A 139 3.05 -22.11 7.29
CA LEU A 139 1.74 -21.86 6.69
C LEU A 139 0.59 -22.15 7.69
N LYS A 140 0.66 -23.26 8.41
CA LYS A 140 -0.34 -23.58 9.45
C LYS A 140 -0.37 -22.53 10.55
N ASP A 141 0.78 -22.05 10.99
CA ASP A 141 0.89 -21.01 12.00
C ASP A 141 0.21 -19.73 11.53
N PHE A 142 0.45 -19.30 10.28
CA PHE A 142 -0.20 -18.13 9.71
C PHE A 142 -1.72 -18.25 9.70
N PHE A 143 -2.28 -19.36 9.17
CA PHE A 143 -3.73 -19.52 9.07
C PHE A 143 -4.42 -19.79 10.42
N ALA A 144 -3.73 -20.35 11.39
CA ALA A 144 -4.29 -20.69 12.69
C ALA A 144 -4.17 -19.57 13.73
N THR A 145 -3.07 -18.80 13.72
CA THR A 145 -2.76 -17.86 14.80
C THR A 145 -2.66 -16.40 14.37
N SER A 146 -2.59 -16.12 13.07
CA SER A 146 -2.51 -14.75 12.59
C SER A 146 -3.78 -13.95 12.88
N GLN A 147 -3.63 -12.72 13.37
CA GLN A 147 -4.73 -11.79 13.61
C GLN A 147 -5.49 -11.44 12.31
N LEU A 148 -4.85 -11.56 11.16
CA LEU A 148 -5.45 -11.28 9.84
C LEU A 148 -6.22 -12.46 9.27
N SER A 149 -5.95 -13.68 9.74
CA SER A 149 -6.71 -14.87 9.40
C SER A 149 -7.87 -15.01 10.37
N GLN A 150 -9.08 -14.74 9.91
CA GLN A 150 -10.28 -14.67 10.72
C GLN A 150 -11.35 -15.63 10.21
N PHE A 151 -12.23 -16.03 11.10
CA PHE A 151 -13.45 -16.76 10.72
C PHE A 151 -14.34 -15.83 9.87
N MET A 152 -14.78 -16.29 8.70
CA MET A 152 -15.61 -15.46 7.81
C MET A 152 -17.00 -15.25 8.42
N ASP A 153 -17.47 -14.00 8.40
CA ASP A 153 -18.83 -13.68 8.76
C ASP A 153 -19.76 -14.11 7.60
N GLN A 154 -20.64 -15.07 7.87
CA GLN A 154 -21.54 -15.71 6.90
C GLN A 154 -23.03 -15.54 7.24
N THR A 155 -23.39 -14.51 7.96
CA THR A 155 -24.79 -14.24 8.34
C THR A 155 -25.68 -14.06 7.10
N ASN A 156 -25.16 -13.32 6.11
CA ASN A 156 -25.80 -13.10 4.80
C ASN A 156 -24.74 -12.80 3.73
N PRO A 157 -25.08 -12.82 2.43
CA PRO A 157 -24.12 -12.53 1.35
C PRO A 157 -23.45 -11.17 1.46
N LEU A 158 -24.14 -10.15 1.98
CA LEU A 158 -23.58 -8.82 2.16
C LEU A 158 -22.48 -8.80 3.23
N SER A 159 -22.68 -9.51 4.35
CA SER A 159 -21.66 -9.61 5.41
C SER A 159 -20.39 -10.31 4.92
N GLU A 160 -20.52 -11.32 4.07
CA GLU A 160 -19.36 -11.99 3.45
C GLU A 160 -18.55 -11.03 2.57
N ILE A 161 -19.23 -10.28 1.69
CA ILE A 161 -18.59 -9.31 0.80
C ILE A 161 -17.89 -8.21 1.63
N THR A 162 -18.57 -7.67 2.63
CA THR A 162 -18.05 -6.63 3.52
C THR A 162 -16.82 -7.11 4.27
N HIS A 163 -16.85 -8.34 4.79
CA HIS A 163 -15.71 -8.93 5.49
C HIS A 163 -14.49 -9.13 4.56
N LYS A 164 -14.71 -9.57 3.32
CA LYS A 164 -13.64 -9.77 2.32
C LYS A 164 -13.02 -8.45 1.83
N ARG A 165 -13.75 -7.35 1.89
CA ARG A 165 -13.29 -6.00 1.49
C ARG A 165 -12.72 -5.18 2.65
N ARG A 166 -12.54 -5.79 3.82
CA ARG A 166 -12.00 -5.12 5.01
C ARG A 166 -10.50 -4.90 4.89
N VAL A 167 -10.05 -3.72 5.31
CA VAL A 167 -8.63 -3.33 5.35
C VAL A 167 -8.26 -3.05 6.80
N SER A 168 -7.25 -3.75 7.31
CA SER A 168 -6.77 -3.60 8.69
C SER A 168 -5.39 -2.95 8.72
N ALA A 169 -5.20 -1.97 9.60
CA ALA A 169 -3.89 -1.40 9.91
C ALA A 169 -3.10 -2.25 10.92
N LEU A 170 -3.74 -3.25 11.51
CA LEU A 170 -3.17 -4.14 12.52
C LEU A 170 -2.48 -5.35 11.89
N GLY A 171 -1.76 -6.10 12.71
CA GLY A 171 -1.15 -7.37 12.32
C GLY A 171 0.34 -7.29 12.03
N PRO A 172 0.95 -8.35 11.48
CA PRO A 172 2.38 -8.44 11.23
C PRO A 172 2.87 -7.33 10.29
N GLY A 173 3.83 -6.51 10.77
CA GLY A 173 4.35 -5.37 10.05
C GLY A 173 3.41 -4.15 9.99
N GLY A 174 2.28 -4.19 10.70
CA GLY A 174 1.37 -3.07 10.91
C GLY A 174 1.53 -2.42 12.28
N LEU A 175 0.48 -1.67 12.68
CA LEU A 175 0.42 -0.98 13.95
C LEU A 175 -0.08 -1.88 15.08
N THR A 176 0.26 -1.53 16.32
CA THR A 176 -0.40 -2.06 17.52
C THR A 176 -1.42 -1.04 18.02
N ARG A 177 -2.48 -1.51 18.69
CA ARG A 177 -3.56 -0.62 19.20
C ARG A 177 -3.03 0.48 20.11
N GLU A 178 -2.06 0.14 20.96
CA GLU A 178 -1.47 1.05 21.94
C GLU A 178 -0.57 2.11 21.31
N ARG A 179 0.03 1.81 20.14
CA ARG A 179 0.92 2.73 19.42
C ARG A 179 0.23 3.55 18.36
N ALA A 180 -1.03 3.24 18.04
CA ALA A 180 -1.81 3.98 17.08
C ALA A 180 -2.35 5.27 17.72
N GLY A 181 -1.80 6.42 17.34
CA GLY A 181 -2.30 7.75 17.71
C GLY A 181 -3.62 8.10 17.03
N PHE A 182 -4.11 9.31 17.30
CA PHE A 182 -5.33 9.82 16.67
C PHE A 182 -5.15 10.05 15.17
N GLU A 183 -4.00 10.55 14.73
CA GLU A 183 -3.70 10.86 13.32
C GLU A 183 -3.93 9.68 12.38
N VAL A 184 -3.49 8.49 12.77
CA VAL A 184 -3.67 7.25 11.98
C VAL A 184 -5.13 6.78 11.92
N ARG A 185 -5.96 7.20 12.90
CA ARG A 185 -7.37 6.81 13.03
C ARG A 185 -8.31 7.77 12.34
N ASP A 186 -7.84 8.98 12.04
CA ASP A 186 -8.63 10.02 11.40
C ASP A 186 -8.85 9.73 9.91
N VAL A 187 -9.84 10.39 9.34
CA VAL A 187 -10.12 10.33 7.91
C VAL A 187 -9.19 11.30 7.19
N HIS A 188 -8.30 10.75 6.37
CA HIS A 188 -7.41 11.53 5.54
C HIS A 188 -8.08 11.94 4.22
N PRO A 189 -7.79 13.12 3.63
CA PRO A 189 -8.37 13.53 2.33
C PRO A 189 -8.16 12.52 1.21
N THR A 190 -7.05 11.78 1.20
CA THR A 190 -6.76 10.72 0.21
C THR A 190 -7.66 9.49 0.34
N HIS A 191 -8.45 9.38 1.40
CA HIS A 191 -9.44 8.31 1.55
C HIS A 191 -10.60 8.45 0.57
N TYR A 192 -10.78 9.62 -0.03
CA TYR A 192 -11.85 9.86 -0.99
C TYR A 192 -11.84 8.84 -2.12
N GLY A 193 -12.96 8.15 -2.29
CA GLY A 193 -13.13 7.11 -3.32
C GLY A 193 -12.31 5.82 -3.11
N ARG A 194 -11.55 5.69 -2.01
CA ARG A 194 -10.67 4.55 -1.71
C ARG A 194 -11.06 3.80 -0.45
N ILE A 195 -11.23 4.51 0.64
CA ILE A 195 -11.61 3.95 1.94
C ILE A 195 -12.89 4.65 2.41
N CYS A 196 -13.85 3.87 2.86
CA CYS A 196 -15.09 4.41 3.41
C CYS A 196 -14.82 5.19 4.69
N PRO A 197 -15.27 6.46 4.80
CA PRO A 197 -15.05 7.24 6.00
C PRO A 197 -15.99 6.88 7.15
N ILE A 198 -17.03 6.09 6.90
CA ILE A 198 -18.10 5.79 7.86
C ILE A 198 -17.91 4.39 8.45
N GLU A 199 -17.63 3.37 7.64
CA GLU A 199 -17.60 1.98 8.06
C GLU A 199 -16.29 1.65 8.80
N THR A 200 -16.36 1.71 10.13
CA THR A 200 -15.27 1.35 11.05
C THR A 200 -15.87 0.81 12.36
N PRO A 201 -15.20 -0.08 13.10
CA PRO A 201 -15.70 -0.53 14.40
C PRO A 201 -15.74 0.61 15.43
N GLU A 202 -16.63 0.49 16.38
CA GLU A 202 -16.61 1.30 17.61
C GLU A 202 -15.59 0.74 18.61
N GLY A 203 -15.00 1.63 19.42
CA GLY A 203 -14.10 1.23 20.51
C GLY A 203 -12.62 1.24 20.12
N PRO A 204 -11.78 0.33 20.68
CA PRO A 204 -10.33 0.40 20.57
C PRO A 204 -9.78 0.31 19.15
N ASN A 205 -10.54 -0.27 18.23
CA ASN A 205 -10.14 -0.47 16.83
C ASN A 205 -10.66 0.60 15.87
N ILE A 206 -11.28 1.65 16.38
CA ILE A 206 -11.82 2.76 15.55
C ILE A 206 -10.71 3.33 14.66
N GLY A 207 -11.00 3.50 13.36
CA GLY A 207 -10.06 4.01 12.38
C GLY A 207 -8.91 3.07 11.99
N LEU A 208 -8.73 1.94 12.69
CA LEU A 208 -7.68 0.94 12.38
C LEU A 208 -8.19 -0.20 11.51
N ILE A 209 -9.48 -0.46 11.54
CA ILE A 209 -10.15 -1.43 10.68
C ILE A 209 -11.15 -0.66 9.84
N ASN A 210 -10.94 -0.64 8.53
CA ASN A 210 -11.73 0.11 7.57
C ASN A 210 -12.21 -0.80 6.44
N SER A 211 -13.11 -0.30 5.61
CA SER A 211 -13.59 -1.01 4.42
C SER A 211 -13.24 -0.24 3.15
N LEU A 212 -12.93 -0.97 2.08
CA LEU A 212 -12.71 -0.38 0.77
C LEU A 212 -14.01 0.27 0.25
N ALA A 213 -13.88 1.43 -0.39
CA ALA A 213 -14.97 2.07 -1.10
C ALA A 213 -15.50 1.19 -2.24
N THR A 214 -16.74 1.42 -2.65
CA THR A 214 -17.47 0.54 -3.57
C THR A 214 -16.72 0.22 -4.85
N PHE A 215 -16.12 1.22 -5.49
CA PHE A 215 -15.41 1.06 -6.78
C PHE A 215 -13.90 1.03 -6.64
N ALA A 216 -13.38 1.11 -5.41
CA ALA A 216 -11.95 1.06 -5.16
C ALA A 216 -11.37 -0.33 -5.49
N ARG A 217 -10.18 -0.35 -6.05
CA ARG A 217 -9.39 -1.55 -6.29
C ARG A 217 -7.96 -1.36 -5.83
N VAL A 218 -7.24 -2.45 -5.63
CA VAL A 218 -5.82 -2.44 -5.28
C VAL A 218 -5.02 -2.74 -6.55
N ASN A 219 -4.03 -1.91 -6.86
CA ASN A 219 -3.17 -2.10 -8.01
C ASN A 219 -2.08 -3.18 -7.75
N LYS A 220 -1.28 -3.49 -8.77
CA LYS A 220 -0.18 -4.48 -8.69
C LYS A 220 0.88 -4.17 -7.64
N TYR A 221 1.01 -2.91 -7.25
CA TYR A 221 1.96 -2.46 -6.23
C TYR A 221 1.36 -2.39 -4.81
N GLY A 222 0.06 -2.62 -4.68
CA GLY A 222 -0.66 -2.56 -3.41
C GLY A 222 -1.28 -1.19 -3.10
N PHE A 223 -1.20 -0.20 -3.97
CA PHE A 223 -1.87 1.09 -3.76
C PHE A 223 -3.33 1.02 -4.17
N ILE A 224 -4.18 1.72 -3.41
CA ILE A 224 -5.62 1.77 -3.68
C ILE A 224 -5.87 2.81 -4.76
N GLU A 225 -6.61 2.42 -5.79
CA GLU A 225 -7.01 3.25 -6.91
C GLU A 225 -8.52 3.47 -6.91
N SER A 226 -8.93 4.64 -7.39
CA SER A 226 -10.32 5.03 -7.58
C SER A 226 -10.61 5.34 -9.05
N PRO A 227 -11.81 5.01 -9.58
CA PRO A 227 -12.14 5.27 -10.98
C PRO A 227 -12.64 6.68 -11.18
N TYR A 228 -12.25 7.29 -12.29
CA TYR A 228 -12.69 8.60 -12.74
C TYR A 228 -13.01 8.57 -14.23
N ARG A 229 -13.98 9.37 -14.66
CA ARG A 229 -14.27 9.58 -16.08
C ARG A 229 -13.39 10.70 -16.63
N LYS A 230 -12.77 10.46 -17.77
CA LYS A 230 -11.86 11.41 -18.42
C LYS A 230 -12.63 12.51 -19.13
N VAL A 231 -12.12 13.71 -19.07
CA VAL A 231 -12.62 14.87 -19.84
C VAL A 231 -11.65 15.15 -20.98
N ILE A 232 -12.13 15.08 -22.22
CA ILE A 232 -11.34 15.33 -23.42
C ILE A 232 -11.99 16.48 -24.17
N ASN A 233 -11.25 17.54 -24.48
CA ASN A 233 -11.74 18.72 -25.15
C ASN A 233 -13.02 19.32 -24.53
N HIS A 234 -13.05 19.38 -23.18
CA HIS A 234 -14.17 19.89 -22.37
C HIS A 234 -15.45 19.05 -22.45
N VAL A 235 -15.36 17.82 -22.96
CA VAL A 235 -16.44 16.84 -23.02
C VAL A 235 -16.14 15.70 -22.07
N VAL A 236 -17.08 15.38 -21.19
CA VAL A 236 -16.99 14.22 -20.31
C VAL A 236 -17.20 12.96 -21.14
N THR A 237 -16.23 12.07 -21.14
CA THR A 237 -16.27 10.80 -21.87
C THR A 237 -16.75 9.66 -20.98
N ASP A 238 -17.09 8.53 -21.58
CA ASP A 238 -17.37 7.28 -20.86
C ASP A 238 -16.10 6.47 -20.55
N GLU A 239 -14.93 6.99 -20.95
CA GLU A 239 -13.65 6.35 -20.65
C GLU A 239 -13.35 6.48 -19.16
N ILE A 240 -13.17 5.34 -18.49
CA ILE A 240 -12.88 5.25 -17.05
C ILE A 240 -11.40 4.92 -16.88
N GLU A 241 -10.71 5.78 -16.14
CA GLU A 241 -9.32 5.60 -15.75
C GLU A 241 -9.23 5.46 -14.22
N TYR A 242 -8.38 4.54 -13.77
CA TYR A 242 -8.14 4.35 -12.34
C TYR A 242 -6.88 5.11 -11.93
N LEU A 243 -7.03 6.02 -10.97
CA LEU A 243 -5.95 6.85 -10.47
C LEU A 243 -5.58 6.48 -9.04
N SER A 244 -4.29 6.38 -8.77
CA SER A 244 -3.75 6.30 -7.42
C SER A 244 -3.84 7.68 -6.73
N ALA A 245 -3.65 7.73 -5.40
CA ALA A 245 -3.72 8.98 -4.65
C ALA A 245 -2.68 10.02 -5.12
N ILE A 246 -1.48 9.57 -5.50
CA ILE A 246 -0.41 10.45 -6.01
C ILE A 246 -0.73 11.02 -7.41
N GLU A 247 -1.36 10.21 -8.25
CA GLU A 247 -1.77 10.64 -9.59
C GLU A 247 -2.93 11.61 -9.52
N GLU A 248 -3.90 11.34 -8.64
CA GLU A 248 -5.06 12.20 -8.44
C GLU A 248 -4.70 13.64 -8.08
N GLU A 249 -3.67 13.86 -7.27
CA GLU A 249 -3.24 15.20 -6.86
C GLU A 249 -2.83 16.12 -8.01
N LYS A 250 -2.41 15.54 -9.14
CA LYS A 250 -1.95 16.30 -10.31
C LYS A 250 -3.11 16.89 -11.10
N TYR A 251 -4.31 16.35 -10.94
CA TYR A 251 -5.46 16.66 -11.78
C TYR A 251 -6.54 17.47 -11.05
N THR A 252 -7.35 18.17 -11.82
CA THR A 252 -8.56 18.87 -11.36
C THR A 252 -9.76 17.98 -11.62
N ILE A 253 -10.42 17.49 -10.57
CA ILE A 253 -11.47 16.47 -10.64
C ILE A 253 -12.79 17.07 -10.18
N ALA A 254 -13.79 17.06 -11.05
CA ALA A 254 -15.14 17.53 -10.73
C ALA A 254 -15.95 16.45 -9.95
N GLN A 255 -16.86 16.92 -9.13
CA GLN A 255 -17.76 16.04 -8.37
C GLN A 255 -18.80 15.36 -9.29
N ALA A 256 -19.27 14.17 -8.90
CA ALA A 256 -20.26 13.38 -9.63
C ALA A 256 -21.63 14.07 -9.80
N ASN A 257 -22.00 15.01 -8.92
CA ASN A 257 -23.26 15.76 -8.97
C ASN A 257 -23.22 16.98 -9.92
N THR A 258 -22.09 17.21 -10.58
CA THR A 258 -21.95 18.32 -11.54
C THR A 258 -22.91 18.13 -12.70
N LYS A 259 -23.65 19.22 -13.03
CA LYS A 259 -24.62 19.19 -14.13
C LYS A 259 -23.93 19.16 -15.48
N ILE A 260 -24.21 18.11 -16.24
CA ILE A 260 -23.66 17.87 -17.56
C ILE A 260 -24.82 17.88 -18.60
N ASN A 261 -24.61 18.52 -19.73
CA ASN A 261 -25.52 18.51 -20.87
C ASN A 261 -25.55 17.13 -21.55
N LYS A 262 -26.52 16.87 -22.42
CA LYS A 262 -26.63 15.65 -23.22
C LYS A 262 -25.41 15.39 -24.11
N ASP A 263 -24.73 16.45 -24.51
CA ASP A 263 -23.51 16.42 -25.32
C ASP A 263 -22.22 16.22 -24.50
N GLY A 264 -22.34 16.03 -23.16
CA GLY A 264 -21.19 15.82 -22.27
C GLY A 264 -20.51 17.09 -21.77
N HIS A 265 -21.03 18.28 -22.07
CA HIS A 265 -20.45 19.56 -21.61
C HIS A 265 -20.99 19.98 -20.25
N PHE A 266 -20.15 20.61 -19.45
CA PHE A 266 -20.56 21.24 -18.19
C PHE A 266 -21.48 22.45 -18.47
N ILE A 267 -22.59 22.52 -17.74
CA ILE A 267 -23.56 23.61 -17.88
C ILE A 267 -23.07 24.87 -17.16
N GLU A 268 -22.48 24.70 -15.98
CA GLU A 268 -22.00 25.78 -15.14
C GLU A 268 -20.59 26.22 -15.56
N GLU A 269 -20.31 27.53 -15.51
CA GLU A 269 -18.98 28.07 -15.84
C GLU A 269 -17.94 27.74 -14.74
N LEU A 270 -18.39 27.75 -13.47
CA LEU A 270 -17.61 27.38 -12.30
C LEU A 270 -18.13 26.07 -11.73
N VAL A 271 -17.25 25.09 -11.65
CA VAL A 271 -17.55 23.74 -11.22
C VAL A 271 -16.87 23.46 -9.88
N SER A 272 -17.57 22.81 -8.96
CA SER A 272 -16.98 22.34 -7.70
C SER A 272 -16.06 21.15 -7.99
N CYS A 273 -14.78 21.37 -7.71
CA CYS A 273 -13.71 20.41 -8.02
C CYS A 273 -12.84 20.12 -6.79
N ARG A 274 -12.09 19.04 -6.87
CA ARG A 274 -10.97 18.74 -5.98
C ARG A 274 -9.67 18.93 -6.75
N LYS A 275 -8.71 19.58 -6.13
CA LYS A 275 -7.35 19.74 -6.64
C LYS A 275 -6.38 19.75 -5.49
N SER A 276 -5.31 18.94 -5.56
CA SER A 276 -4.28 18.85 -4.52
C SER A 276 -4.90 18.74 -3.12
N LEU A 277 -5.82 17.78 -2.92
CA LEU A 277 -6.54 17.48 -1.68
C LEU A 277 -7.51 18.58 -1.17
N ASN A 278 -7.65 19.70 -1.87
CA ASN A 278 -8.52 20.81 -1.48
C ASN A 278 -9.76 20.88 -2.39
N PHE A 279 -10.88 21.33 -1.79
CA PHE A 279 -12.07 21.67 -2.57
C PHE A 279 -11.94 23.09 -3.12
N VAL A 280 -12.09 23.23 -4.42
CA VAL A 280 -11.95 24.49 -5.14
C VAL A 280 -13.06 24.66 -6.17
N LEU A 281 -13.44 25.92 -6.45
CA LEU A 281 -14.25 26.23 -7.61
C LEU A 281 -13.33 26.50 -8.79
N ALA A 282 -13.39 25.63 -9.78
CA ALA A 282 -12.55 25.70 -10.97
C ALA A 282 -13.38 26.05 -12.21
N LYS A 283 -12.75 26.70 -13.20
CA LYS A 283 -13.39 26.92 -14.48
C LYS A 283 -13.59 25.57 -15.19
N ARG A 284 -14.75 25.38 -15.84
CA ARG A 284 -15.07 24.16 -16.59
C ARG A 284 -13.96 23.70 -17.54
N ASP A 285 -13.24 24.64 -18.15
CA ASP A 285 -12.18 24.36 -19.12
C ASP A 285 -10.90 23.77 -18.48
N SER A 286 -10.77 23.88 -17.15
CA SER A 286 -9.63 23.34 -16.41
C SER A 286 -9.91 21.98 -15.77
N VAL A 287 -11.11 21.42 -15.97
CA VAL A 287 -11.51 20.11 -15.43
C VAL A 287 -10.97 19.00 -16.33
N GLU A 288 -10.23 18.06 -15.73
CA GLU A 288 -9.59 16.95 -16.44
C GLU A 288 -10.29 15.62 -16.22
N TYR A 289 -10.90 15.44 -15.05
CA TYR A 289 -11.63 14.22 -14.68
C TYR A 289 -12.92 14.57 -13.94
N VAL A 290 -13.85 13.60 -13.91
CA VAL A 290 -15.11 13.67 -13.18
C VAL A 290 -15.33 12.39 -12.39
N ASP A 291 -15.84 12.49 -11.17
CA ASP A 291 -16.23 11.32 -10.39
C ASP A 291 -17.27 10.47 -11.13
N VAL A 292 -17.16 9.15 -11.04
CA VAL A 292 -18.08 8.23 -11.73
C VAL A 292 -19.47 8.26 -11.10
N SER A 293 -19.54 8.26 -9.76
CA SER A 293 -20.80 8.21 -9.01
C SER A 293 -20.59 8.72 -7.58
N PRO A 294 -21.60 9.32 -6.94
CA PRO A 294 -21.55 9.66 -5.53
C PRO A 294 -21.30 8.45 -4.61
N LYS A 295 -21.73 7.26 -5.02
CA LYS A 295 -21.53 6.01 -4.27
C LYS A 295 -20.07 5.58 -4.16
N GLN A 296 -19.15 6.18 -4.94
CA GLN A 296 -17.73 5.84 -4.85
C GLN A 296 -17.08 6.28 -3.53
N LEU A 297 -17.72 7.17 -2.76
CA LEU A 297 -17.20 7.64 -1.48
C LEU A 297 -17.30 6.61 -0.36
N VAL A 298 -18.31 5.75 -0.42
CA VAL A 298 -18.71 4.86 0.67
C VAL A 298 -18.50 3.40 0.32
N SER A 299 -18.47 2.54 1.34
CA SER A 299 -18.40 1.08 1.17
C SER A 299 -19.67 0.49 0.57
N VAL A 300 -19.62 -0.78 0.21
CA VAL A 300 -20.79 -1.49 -0.34
C VAL A 300 -21.94 -1.49 0.65
N ALA A 301 -21.70 -1.78 1.93
CA ALA A 301 -22.74 -1.77 2.96
C ALA A 301 -23.34 -0.38 3.15
N SER A 302 -22.52 0.64 3.30
CA SER A 302 -22.96 2.02 3.47
C SER A 302 -23.74 2.55 2.25
N SER A 303 -23.39 2.12 1.05
CA SER A 303 -24.08 2.53 -0.19
C SER A 303 -25.52 2.03 -0.29
N LEU A 304 -25.90 1.05 0.52
CA LEU A 304 -27.25 0.47 0.58
C LEU A 304 -28.16 1.16 1.60
N ILE A 305 -27.62 2.05 2.45
CA ILE A 305 -28.41 2.81 3.41
C ILE A 305 -29.20 3.88 2.65
N PRO A 306 -30.54 3.87 2.71
CA PRO A 306 -31.36 4.87 2.03
C PRO A 306 -31.20 6.22 2.74
N PHE A 307 -31.12 7.31 1.98
CA PHE A 307 -30.99 8.69 2.47
C PHE A 307 -29.76 8.94 3.36
N LEU A 308 -28.69 8.21 3.12
CA LEU A 308 -27.44 8.30 3.88
C LEU A 308 -26.90 9.74 3.96
N GLU A 309 -27.11 10.54 2.91
CA GLU A 309 -26.68 11.94 2.85
C GLU A 309 -27.34 12.84 3.91
N ASN A 310 -28.44 12.42 4.50
CA ASN A 310 -29.17 13.13 5.57
C ASN A 310 -28.81 12.61 6.97
N ASP A 311 -28.07 11.52 7.07
CA ASP A 311 -27.72 10.90 8.33
C ASP A 311 -26.37 11.40 8.86
N ASP A 312 -26.27 11.52 10.19
CA ASP A 312 -24.98 11.73 10.82
C ASP A 312 -24.09 10.50 10.71
N ALA A 313 -22.80 10.71 10.41
CA ALA A 313 -21.84 9.64 10.22
C ALA A 313 -21.76 8.67 11.42
N ASN A 314 -21.87 9.18 12.65
CA ASN A 314 -21.84 8.36 13.87
C ASN A 314 -23.05 7.41 13.96
N ARG A 315 -24.21 7.84 13.45
CA ARG A 315 -25.43 7.00 13.46
C ARG A 315 -25.43 6.03 12.28
N ALA A 316 -24.94 6.45 11.11
CA ALA A 316 -24.76 5.58 9.93
C ALA A 316 -23.78 4.43 10.18
N LEU A 317 -22.75 4.66 11.00
CA LEU A 317 -21.78 3.64 11.42
C LEU A 317 -22.46 2.52 12.24
N MET A 318 -23.48 2.85 13.04
CA MET A 318 -24.23 1.88 13.86
C MET A 318 -25.22 1.05 13.03
N GLY A 319 -25.69 1.56 11.89
CA GLY A 319 -26.63 0.88 10.98
C GLY A 319 -26.00 -0.11 10.06
#